data_ef7fc7d0136bfce2cd3a7e7b2f738629
#
_entry.id   ef7fc7d0136bfce2cd3a7e7b2f738629
#
_cell.length_a   1.000
_cell.length_b   1.000
_cell.length_c   1.000
_cell.angle_alpha   90.00
_cell.angle_beta   90.00
_cell.angle_gamma   90.00
#
_symmetry.space_group_name_H-M   'P 1'
#
loop_
_entity.id
_entity.type
_entity.pdbx_description
1 polymer ?
#
loop_
_entity_poly.entity_id
_entity_poly.type
_entity_poly.pdbx_seq_one_letter_code
_entity_poly.pdbx_strand_id
1 'polypeptide(L)'
;MLTMSLTTVRKREEKMMTSNFKRRLLITGLVFGILSPAAHLSADTLKVGLAAEPTSVDPHYHNLTINNSMATQVFDALVLQDVNQKLIPGLAVSWTPVGETTWEFKLRPGVTFHNGAAFTAEDVVATMDRAADVPNSPSSFGTFIKGKTFEIVDDLTLRVSTEKPNPFVPNDLSRVAIIDSAFADATTEDFNTGKAAFGTGPFKFVSWLPGDALTLAQNDGYWGQAVDWESVVIKPIKDGTTRTAALISGDVDFIERVAPSDLPNLEKRDGVSVYKSVSNRLLYMTLHMTDDPVKPYVTDRNDNPIPSPFQDIRVRQAVSMAINREAISDRVMDGLSAPAGQFSPEGYIGYSPNLSADEYNPEKAKALMAEAGFKDGFKLTVHGPAGRYSNDTRILEAIAQMLSRVGIDTTVETMPASVFFKRFSRGGPNNTPEFTVAMSGYANGSGEPSHPLRIFIHTKQKDRGYGPGNRNGYSNAEVDKLIEDGRAVMDIAKGEAAFIKATEMSMREYALVPIHHELATWASSDAVTYEHGALDSTFIHNIRAK
;
A
#
# COMPACT_ATOMS: atom_id res chain seq x y z
N MET A 1 -57.66 -7.74 41.53
CA MET A 1 -59.05 -7.24 41.33
C MET A 1 -59.22 -7.10 39.83
N LEU A 2 -60.07 -7.96 39.38
CA LEU A 2 -61.07 -7.88 38.26
C LEU A 2 -60.43 -7.58 36.90
N THR A 3 -60.29 -8.57 35.98
CA THR A 3 -61.26 -9.51 35.32
C THR A 3 -62.10 -8.91 34.24
N MET A 4 -62.07 -9.61 33.12
CA MET A 4 -63.16 -9.82 32.12
C MET A 4 -63.26 -8.79 30.98
N SER A 5 -63.54 -9.11 29.71
CA SER A 5 -64.05 -10.33 29.05
C SER A 5 -64.02 -10.06 27.55
N LEU A 6 -63.53 -10.89 26.69
CA LEU A 6 -64.16 -11.85 25.78
C LEU A 6 -65.50 -11.42 25.13
N THR A 7 -65.59 -11.58 23.87
CA THR A 7 -66.55 -12.32 23.04
C THR A 7 -67.10 -11.56 21.84
N THR A 8 -66.82 -12.08 20.63
CA THR A 8 -67.69 -12.83 19.70
C THR A 8 -68.58 -11.95 18.81
N VAL A 9 -68.69 -12.16 17.51
CA VAL A 9 -69.36 -13.13 16.66
C VAL A 9 -69.33 -12.65 15.19
N ARG A 10 -68.71 -13.29 14.22
CA ARG A 10 -69.21 -14.31 13.30
C ARG A 10 -70.30 -13.93 12.27
N LYS A 11 -69.97 -14.17 10.98
CA LYS A 11 -70.78 -14.62 9.83
C LYS A 11 -71.81 -13.67 9.15
N ARG A 12 -71.60 -13.50 7.86
CA ARG A 12 -72.59 -13.99 6.86
C ARG A 12 -72.00 -14.06 5.47
N GLU A 13 -72.13 -15.21 4.99
CA GLU A 13 -72.07 -15.89 3.72
C GLU A 13 -73.12 -15.39 2.71
N GLU A 14 -72.72 -15.65 1.44
CA GLU A 14 -73.48 -16.26 0.34
C GLU A 14 -74.56 -15.46 -0.41
N LYS A 15 -74.40 -15.43 -1.70
CA LYS A 15 -75.08 -16.18 -2.79
C LYS A 15 -75.19 -15.38 -4.07
N MET A 16 -74.68 -15.90 -5.17
CA MET A 16 -75.31 -16.50 -6.38
C MET A 16 -76.00 -15.46 -7.32
N MET A 17 -75.93 -15.52 -8.63
CA MET A 17 -75.91 -16.56 -9.62
C MET A 17 -75.83 -15.96 -11.04
N THR A 18 -75.08 -16.60 -11.91
CA THR A 18 -75.27 -16.85 -13.34
C THR A 18 -76.14 -15.99 -14.23
N SER A 19 -75.60 -15.58 -15.41
CA SER A 19 -76.35 -15.74 -16.68
C SER A 19 -75.41 -15.71 -17.89
N ASN A 20 -75.50 -16.76 -18.70
CA ASN A 20 -74.89 -16.95 -20.00
C ASN A 20 -75.40 -15.95 -21.04
N PHE A 21 -74.50 -15.51 -21.96
CA PHE A 21 -74.89 -15.36 -23.36
C PHE A 21 -73.71 -15.49 -24.31
N LYS A 22 -73.82 -16.52 -25.18
CA LYS A 22 -72.92 -16.76 -26.30
C LYS A 22 -73.08 -15.74 -27.40
N ARG A 23 -72.00 -15.15 -27.89
CA ARG A 23 -71.92 -14.75 -29.32
C ARG A 23 -70.51 -14.93 -29.83
N ARG A 24 -70.38 -15.85 -30.81
CA ARG A 24 -69.20 -16.04 -31.64
C ARG A 24 -69.00 -14.83 -32.55
N LEU A 25 -67.81 -14.28 -32.59
CA LEU A 25 -67.30 -13.57 -33.75
C LEU A 25 -65.83 -13.99 -33.95
N LEU A 26 -65.55 -14.63 -35.09
CA LEU A 26 -64.23 -14.85 -35.59
C LEU A 26 -63.61 -13.49 -35.98
N ILE A 27 -62.46 -13.15 -35.44
CA ILE A 27 -61.55 -12.17 -36.01
C ILE A 27 -60.16 -12.76 -35.95
N THR A 28 -59.63 -13.05 -37.13
CA THR A 28 -58.22 -13.43 -37.39
C THR A 28 -57.35 -12.20 -37.09
N GLY A 29 -56.69 -12.20 -35.94
CA GLY A 29 -55.76 -11.18 -35.55
C GLY A 29 -54.33 -11.73 -35.59
N LEU A 30 -53.53 -11.19 -36.51
CA LEU A 30 -52.08 -11.36 -36.63
C LEU A 30 -51.43 -11.10 -35.26
N VAL A 31 -50.87 -12.12 -34.65
CA VAL A 31 -49.99 -11.95 -33.48
C VAL A 31 -48.63 -11.45 -34.00
N PHE A 32 -48.45 -10.15 -34.01
CA PHE A 32 -47.13 -9.54 -34.03
C PHE A 32 -46.54 -9.78 -32.63
N GLY A 33 -45.71 -10.80 -32.55
CA GLY A 33 -44.82 -11.01 -31.39
C GLY A 33 -43.85 -9.83 -31.31
N ILE A 34 -44.16 -8.87 -30.43
CA ILE A 34 -43.16 -7.93 -29.96
C ILE A 34 -42.21 -8.76 -29.10
N LEU A 35 -41.10 -9.23 -29.71
CA LEU A 35 -39.90 -9.56 -28.97
C LEU A 35 -39.41 -8.22 -28.38
N SER A 36 -39.85 -7.89 -27.18
CA SER A 36 -39.11 -6.97 -26.34
C SER A 36 -37.73 -7.60 -26.14
N PRO A 37 -36.65 -6.94 -26.53
CA PRO A 37 -35.37 -7.37 -26.04
C PRO A 37 -35.50 -7.36 -24.52
N ALA A 38 -35.32 -8.51 -23.90
CA ALA A 38 -35.03 -8.57 -22.48
C ALA A 38 -33.77 -7.71 -22.33
N ALA A 39 -33.94 -6.47 -21.91
CA ALA A 39 -32.84 -5.69 -21.38
C ALA A 39 -32.31 -6.58 -20.23
N HIS A 40 -31.17 -7.20 -20.48
CA HIS A 40 -30.35 -7.66 -19.40
C HIS A 40 -30.09 -6.39 -18.57
N LEU A 41 -30.86 -6.19 -17.50
CA LEU A 41 -30.42 -5.40 -16.39
C LEU A 41 -29.19 -6.15 -15.84
N SER A 42 -28.08 -5.99 -16.50
CA SER A 42 -26.79 -6.21 -15.91
C SER A 42 -26.78 -5.36 -14.65
N ALA A 43 -26.43 -5.93 -13.54
CA ALA A 43 -26.26 -5.17 -12.32
C ALA A 43 -25.01 -4.30 -12.52
N ASP A 44 -25.21 -3.05 -12.96
CA ASP A 44 -24.14 -2.11 -13.28
C ASP A 44 -23.42 -1.59 -12.01
N THR A 45 -23.63 -2.29 -10.89
CA THR A 45 -23.04 -1.99 -9.57
C THR A 45 -22.01 -3.05 -9.17
N LEU A 46 -20.75 -2.62 -9.08
CA LEU A 46 -19.67 -3.43 -8.50
C LEU A 46 -19.70 -3.32 -6.97
N LYS A 47 -19.73 -4.46 -6.27
CA LYS A 47 -19.64 -4.52 -4.81
C LYS A 47 -18.28 -5.04 -4.40
N VAL A 48 -17.53 -4.24 -3.62
CA VAL A 48 -16.14 -4.52 -3.23
C VAL A 48 -16.03 -4.67 -1.72
N GLY A 49 -15.50 -5.79 -1.25
CA GLY A 49 -15.19 -6.04 0.16
C GLY A 49 -13.73 -5.73 0.47
N LEU A 50 -13.45 -4.65 1.22
CA LEU A 50 -12.10 -4.28 1.63
C LEU A 50 -11.82 -4.62 3.10
N ALA A 51 -10.55 -4.87 3.43
CA ALA A 51 -10.12 -5.19 4.79
C ALA A 51 -10.21 -4.02 5.77
N ALA A 52 -10.24 -2.80 5.25
CA ALA A 52 -10.35 -1.58 6.02
C ALA A 52 -11.16 -0.53 5.24
N GLU A 53 -11.63 0.49 5.93
CA GLU A 53 -12.21 1.69 5.33
C GLU A 53 -11.22 2.86 5.38
N PRO A 54 -11.34 3.87 4.49
CA PRO A 54 -10.57 5.10 4.60
C PRO A 54 -10.96 5.84 5.89
N THR A 55 -10.01 6.56 6.46
CA THR A 55 -10.25 7.37 7.66
C THR A 55 -10.85 8.73 7.31
N SER A 56 -10.85 9.10 6.03
CA SER A 56 -11.42 10.31 5.45
C SER A 56 -11.50 10.18 3.93
N VAL A 57 -12.44 10.86 3.31
CA VAL A 57 -12.53 11.04 1.85
C VAL A 57 -11.70 12.24 1.37
N ASP A 58 -11.28 13.13 2.28
CA ASP A 58 -10.34 14.21 1.98
C ASP A 58 -9.01 13.63 1.47
N PRO A 59 -8.62 13.90 0.20
CA PRO A 59 -7.46 13.28 -0.41
C PRO A 59 -6.13 13.70 0.22
N HIS A 60 -6.11 14.75 1.03
CA HIS A 60 -4.90 15.31 1.64
C HIS A 60 -4.82 15.10 3.16
N TYR A 61 -5.88 14.57 3.79
CA TYR A 61 -5.94 14.45 5.25
C TYR A 61 -5.01 13.39 5.81
N HIS A 62 -4.92 12.23 5.19
CA HIS A 62 -4.16 11.11 5.75
C HIS A 62 -3.42 10.33 4.67
N ASN A 63 -2.09 10.49 4.62
CA ASN A 63 -1.24 9.70 3.73
C ASN A 63 -1.11 8.25 4.23
N LEU A 64 -2.16 7.47 4.04
CA LEU A 64 -2.28 6.07 4.39
C LEU A 64 -2.71 5.27 3.15
N THR A 65 -2.23 4.05 2.98
CA THR A 65 -2.45 3.21 1.78
C THR A 65 -3.92 3.17 1.36
N ILE A 66 -4.83 2.87 2.29
CA ILE A 66 -6.27 2.78 1.97
C ILE A 66 -6.87 4.14 1.56
N ASN A 67 -6.47 5.23 2.22
CA ASN A 67 -6.94 6.58 1.86
C ASN A 67 -6.44 6.98 0.47
N ASN A 68 -5.15 6.72 0.17
CA ASN A 68 -4.56 7.00 -1.13
C ASN A 68 -5.24 6.18 -2.24
N SER A 69 -5.50 4.89 -2.00
CA SER A 69 -6.20 4.01 -2.94
C SER A 69 -7.63 4.49 -3.22
N MET A 70 -8.34 4.99 -2.20
CA MET A 70 -9.68 5.54 -2.38
C MET A 70 -9.65 6.91 -3.06
N ALA A 71 -8.69 7.76 -2.72
CA ALA A 71 -8.53 9.06 -3.37
C ALA A 71 -8.37 8.93 -4.89
N THR A 72 -7.61 7.93 -5.38
CA THR A 72 -7.41 7.71 -6.83
C THR A 72 -8.69 7.32 -7.60
N GLN A 73 -9.78 6.99 -6.91
CA GLN A 73 -11.05 6.72 -7.58
C GLN A 73 -11.80 8.02 -7.94
N VAL A 74 -11.61 9.06 -7.12
CA VAL A 74 -12.32 10.35 -7.25
C VAL A 74 -11.42 11.44 -7.81
N PHE A 75 -10.14 11.41 -7.51
CA PHE A 75 -9.16 12.45 -7.85
C PHE A 75 -7.99 11.87 -8.63
N ASP A 76 -7.50 12.59 -9.63
CA ASP A 76 -6.25 12.27 -10.31
C ASP A 76 -5.09 13.11 -9.77
N ALA A 77 -3.86 12.63 -10.02
CA ALA A 77 -2.63 13.38 -9.79
C ALA A 77 -2.06 13.92 -11.12
N LEU A 78 -1.07 14.81 -11.05
CA LEU A 78 -0.36 15.29 -12.25
C LEU A 78 0.30 14.15 -13.00
N VAL A 79 0.94 13.26 -12.28
CA VAL A 79 1.60 12.06 -12.80
C VAL A 79 0.96 10.86 -12.14
N LEU A 80 0.67 9.82 -12.90
CA LEU A 80 0.15 8.56 -12.39
C LEU A 80 1.25 7.50 -12.33
N GLN A 81 0.96 6.38 -11.70
CA GLN A 81 1.82 5.20 -11.69
C GLN A 81 1.06 4.03 -12.33
N ASP A 82 1.73 3.27 -13.20
CA ASP A 82 1.19 2.00 -13.69
C ASP A 82 1.28 0.91 -12.60
N VAL A 83 0.83 -0.29 -12.92
CA VAL A 83 0.83 -1.44 -12.00
C VAL A 83 2.23 -1.80 -11.47
N ASN A 84 3.31 -1.43 -12.16
CA ASN A 84 4.71 -1.63 -11.76
C ASN A 84 5.35 -0.38 -11.16
N GLN A 85 4.55 0.63 -10.81
CA GLN A 85 4.97 1.95 -10.28
C GLN A 85 5.81 2.78 -11.26
N LYS A 86 5.80 2.48 -12.55
CA LYS A 86 6.38 3.33 -13.57
C LYS A 86 5.51 4.56 -13.76
N LEU A 87 6.15 5.74 -13.84
CA LEU A 87 5.43 7.00 -14.04
C LEU A 87 4.80 7.05 -15.44
N ILE A 88 3.52 7.38 -15.49
CA ILE A 88 2.73 7.55 -16.69
C ILE A 88 1.99 8.89 -16.68
N PRO A 89 1.62 9.46 -17.84
CA PRO A 89 0.85 10.69 -17.92
C PRO A 89 -0.49 10.60 -17.17
N GLY A 90 -0.72 11.60 -16.30
CA GLY A 90 -1.98 11.85 -15.61
C GLY A 90 -2.60 13.16 -16.10
N LEU A 91 -2.86 14.08 -15.17
CA LEU A 91 -3.28 15.45 -15.50
C LEU A 91 -2.18 16.28 -16.18
N ALA A 92 -0.92 15.87 -16.08
CA ALA A 92 0.16 16.33 -16.94
C ALA A 92 0.39 15.31 -18.07
N VAL A 93 0.42 15.77 -19.31
CA VAL A 93 0.68 14.93 -20.50
C VAL A 93 2.18 14.70 -20.72
N SER A 94 3.03 15.59 -20.17
CA SER A 94 4.48 15.47 -20.20
C SER A 94 5.13 16.31 -19.10
N TRP A 95 6.35 15.91 -18.73
CA TRP A 95 7.20 16.67 -17.81
C TRP A 95 8.66 16.54 -18.26
N THR A 96 9.35 17.67 -18.28
CA THR A 96 10.74 17.74 -18.76
C THR A 96 11.56 18.68 -17.87
N PRO A 97 12.84 18.37 -17.59
CA PRO A 97 13.72 19.31 -16.93
C PRO A 97 14.06 20.47 -17.90
N VAL A 98 13.88 21.70 -17.46
CA VAL A 98 14.20 22.91 -18.23
C VAL A 98 15.41 23.67 -17.67
N GLY A 99 16.09 23.06 -16.69
CA GLY A 99 17.28 23.55 -16.01
C GLY A 99 17.80 22.50 -15.04
N GLU A 100 18.77 22.86 -14.21
CA GLU A 100 19.36 21.94 -13.22
C GLU A 100 18.42 21.65 -12.05
N THR A 101 17.49 22.58 -11.76
CA THR A 101 16.61 22.51 -10.58
C THR A 101 15.14 22.69 -10.91
N THR A 102 14.76 22.78 -12.18
CA THR A 102 13.40 23.13 -12.60
C THR A 102 12.85 22.10 -13.57
N TRP A 103 11.63 21.66 -13.29
CA TRP A 103 10.80 20.84 -14.18
C TRP A 103 9.68 21.68 -14.77
N GLU A 104 9.37 21.47 -16.07
CA GLU A 104 8.19 22.02 -16.72
C GLU A 104 7.20 20.89 -16.98
N PHE A 105 5.95 21.10 -16.54
CA PHE A 105 4.81 20.18 -16.72
C PHE A 105 3.84 20.80 -17.72
N LYS A 106 3.49 20.05 -18.78
CA LYS A 106 2.40 20.40 -19.68
C LYS A 106 1.14 19.70 -19.24
N LEU A 107 0.11 20.47 -18.90
CA LEU A 107 -1.15 19.96 -18.39
C LEU A 107 -2.06 19.48 -19.52
N ARG A 108 -2.96 18.58 -19.20
CA ARG A 108 -3.91 17.98 -20.13
C ARG A 108 -5.02 18.96 -20.46
N PRO A 109 -5.22 19.33 -21.74
CA PRO A 109 -6.33 20.22 -22.12
C PRO A 109 -7.67 19.51 -22.04
N GLY A 110 -8.74 20.26 -21.77
CA GLY A 110 -10.12 19.81 -21.84
C GLY A 110 -10.57 18.91 -20.69
N VAL A 111 -9.79 18.76 -19.63
CA VAL A 111 -10.20 18.05 -18.41
C VAL A 111 -11.15 18.95 -17.60
N THR A 112 -12.20 18.34 -17.05
CA THR A 112 -13.14 18.99 -16.14
C THR A 112 -13.25 18.24 -14.84
N PHE A 113 -13.46 18.97 -13.75
CA PHE A 113 -13.84 18.39 -12.47
C PHE A 113 -15.27 17.86 -12.51
N HIS A 114 -15.65 17.04 -11.54
CA HIS A 114 -16.99 16.44 -11.45
C HIS A 114 -18.13 17.47 -11.35
N ASN A 115 -17.84 18.68 -10.91
CA ASN A 115 -18.78 19.81 -10.88
C ASN A 115 -18.85 20.61 -12.19
N GLY A 116 -18.04 20.23 -13.20
CA GLY A 116 -18.00 20.87 -14.53
C GLY A 116 -16.99 22.01 -14.66
N ALA A 117 -16.27 22.39 -13.60
CA ALA A 117 -15.19 23.38 -13.66
C ALA A 117 -14.02 22.87 -14.51
N ALA A 118 -13.37 23.74 -15.29
CA ALA A 118 -12.20 23.38 -16.09
C ALA A 118 -10.95 23.24 -15.20
N PHE A 119 -10.15 22.22 -15.46
CA PHE A 119 -8.87 22.03 -14.80
C PHE A 119 -7.78 22.93 -15.40
N THR A 120 -7.02 23.64 -14.55
CA THR A 120 -5.94 24.56 -14.92
C THR A 120 -4.73 24.45 -13.99
N ALA A 121 -3.67 25.19 -14.27
CA ALA A 121 -2.48 25.31 -13.42
C ALA A 121 -2.79 25.95 -12.05
N GLU A 122 -3.84 26.76 -11.94
CA GLU A 122 -4.28 27.35 -10.67
C GLU A 122 -4.71 26.27 -9.67
N ASP A 123 -5.42 25.25 -10.14
CA ASP A 123 -5.85 24.11 -9.30
C ASP A 123 -4.66 23.34 -8.74
N VAL A 124 -3.59 23.23 -9.53
CA VAL A 124 -2.36 22.58 -9.06
C VAL A 124 -1.72 23.37 -7.93
N VAL A 125 -1.56 24.68 -8.09
CA VAL A 125 -0.93 25.54 -7.06
C VAL A 125 -1.77 25.53 -5.79
N ALA A 126 -3.08 25.76 -5.90
CA ALA A 126 -4.02 25.72 -4.77
C ALA A 126 -3.99 24.37 -4.04
N THR A 127 -3.92 23.27 -4.80
CA THR A 127 -3.75 21.91 -4.25
C THR A 127 -2.47 21.79 -3.42
N MET A 128 -1.33 22.23 -3.97
CA MET A 128 -0.03 22.07 -3.29
C MET A 128 0.03 22.91 -2.00
N ASP A 129 -0.51 24.11 -2.03
CA ASP A 129 -0.59 24.98 -0.83
C ASP A 129 -1.43 24.32 0.27
N ARG A 130 -2.62 23.76 -0.08
CA ARG A 130 -3.47 23.06 0.88
C ARG A 130 -2.85 21.76 1.38
N ALA A 131 -2.38 20.91 0.50
CA ALA A 131 -1.91 19.56 0.86
C ALA A 131 -0.63 19.56 1.68
N ALA A 132 0.12 20.67 1.68
CA ALA A 132 1.33 20.82 2.49
C ALA A 132 1.06 20.79 4.00
N ASP A 133 -0.11 21.28 4.45
CA ASP A 133 -0.43 21.39 5.89
C ASP A 133 -1.95 21.38 6.15
N VAL A 134 -2.59 20.22 6.00
CA VAL A 134 -4.01 20.06 6.36
C VAL A 134 -4.18 20.01 7.87
N PRO A 135 -5.07 20.82 8.46
CA PRO A 135 -5.28 20.84 9.91
C PRO A 135 -5.62 19.46 10.50
N ASN A 136 -4.97 19.13 11.63
CA ASN A 136 -5.13 17.86 12.35
C ASN A 136 -4.80 16.59 11.53
N SER A 137 -4.10 16.72 10.42
CA SER A 137 -3.65 15.58 9.63
C SER A 137 -2.73 14.67 10.47
N PRO A 138 -3.02 13.35 10.56
CA PRO A 138 -2.16 12.42 11.26
C PRO A 138 -0.89 12.07 10.47
N SER A 139 -0.90 12.31 9.14
CA SER A 139 0.23 12.04 8.23
C SER A 139 0.13 12.93 6.99
N SER A 140 0.85 14.05 7.01
CA SER A 140 0.80 15.11 6.00
C SER A 140 1.45 14.72 4.66
N PHE A 141 0.92 15.26 3.57
CA PHE A 141 1.52 15.22 2.23
C PHE A 141 2.66 16.24 2.04
N GLY A 142 2.91 17.08 3.02
CA GLY A 142 4.00 18.05 2.99
C GLY A 142 5.39 17.46 2.70
N THR A 143 5.60 16.17 2.98
CA THR A 143 6.83 15.45 2.61
C THR A 143 7.10 15.42 1.10
N PHE A 144 6.06 15.50 0.26
CA PHE A 144 6.15 15.52 -1.19
C PHE A 144 6.19 16.93 -1.78
N ILE A 145 5.85 17.95 -0.99
CA ILE A 145 5.63 19.33 -1.45
C ILE A 145 6.72 20.28 -0.94
N LYS A 146 7.12 20.17 0.33
CA LYS A 146 8.09 21.08 0.96
C LYS A 146 9.41 21.14 0.21
N GLY A 147 9.95 22.35 0.06
CA GLY A 147 11.18 22.60 -0.71
C GLY A 147 10.98 22.67 -2.23
N LYS A 148 9.73 22.73 -2.68
CA LYS A 148 9.36 23.01 -4.07
C LYS A 148 8.64 24.36 -4.16
N THR A 149 8.86 25.06 -5.26
CA THR A 149 8.11 26.27 -5.64
C THR A 149 7.38 26.00 -6.94
N PHE A 150 6.15 26.48 -7.04
CA PHE A 150 5.25 26.25 -8.16
C PHE A 150 4.98 27.60 -8.86
N GLU A 151 5.25 27.66 -10.18
CA GLU A 151 5.08 28.87 -11.00
C GLU A 151 4.12 28.54 -12.13
N ILE A 152 3.05 29.31 -12.23
CA ILE A 152 2.11 29.27 -13.37
C ILE A 152 2.73 30.02 -14.54
N VAL A 153 3.01 29.34 -15.65
CA VAL A 153 3.49 29.97 -16.89
C VAL A 153 2.31 30.40 -17.74
N ASP A 154 1.32 29.53 -17.87
CA ASP A 154 0.01 29.74 -18.47
C ASP A 154 -0.99 28.72 -17.91
N ASP A 155 -2.26 28.77 -18.34
CA ASP A 155 -3.33 27.89 -17.82
C ASP A 155 -3.01 26.40 -17.90
N LEU A 156 -2.15 25.98 -18.84
CA LEU A 156 -1.79 24.57 -19.10
C LEU A 156 -0.29 24.30 -18.98
N THR A 157 0.47 25.22 -18.39
CA THR A 157 1.91 25.05 -18.18
C THR A 157 2.32 25.48 -16.79
N LEU A 158 2.92 24.54 -16.07
CA LEU A 158 3.43 24.72 -14.71
C LEU A 158 4.94 24.47 -14.66
N ARG A 159 5.69 25.27 -13.91
CA ARG A 159 7.07 24.99 -13.54
C ARG A 159 7.17 24.68 -12.06
N VAL A 160 7.99 23.67 -11.77
CA VAL A 160 8.28 23.25 -10.39
C VAL A 160 9.79 23.31 -10.18
N SER A 161 10.23 24.17 -9.27
CA SER A 161 11.64 24.38 -8.96
C SER A 161 11.98 23.90 -7.55
N THR A 162 13.22 23.46 -7.37
CA THR A 162 13.78 23.01 -6.09
C THR A 162 15.11 23.75 -5.84
N GLU A 163 15.54 23.83 -4.59
CA GLU A 163 16.81 24.51 -4.22
C GLU A 163 18.04 23.78 -4.82
N LYS A 164 17.97 22.47 -4.96
CA LYS A 164 19.01 21.59 -5.50
C LYS A 164 18.41 20.67 -6.56
N PRO A 165 19.20 20.11 -7.47
CA PRO A 165 18.69 19.13 -8.42
C PRO A 165 17.87 18.05 -7.74
N ASN A 166 16.65 17.79 -8.25
CA ASN A 166 15.77 16.75 -7.76
C ASN A 166 15.09 16.01 -8.95
N PRO A 167 15.61 14.86 -9.36
CA PRO A 167 15.03 14.08 -10.46
C PRO A 167 13.67 13.46 -10.10
N PHE A 168 13.29 13.43 -8.82
CA PHE A 168 12.10 12.75 -8.31
C PHE A 168 10.91 13.68 -8.09
N VAL A 169 10.95 14.92 -8.57
CA VAL A 169 9.78 15.81 -8.54
C VAL A 169 8.53 15.15 -9.17
N PRO A 170 8.61 14.48 -10.33
CA PRO A 170 7.44 13.77 -10.87
C PRO A 170 6.93 12.65 -9.97
N ASN A 171 7.81 11.89 -9.31
CA ASN A 171 7.43 10.86 -8.33
C ASN A 171 6.71 11.45 -7.12
N ASP A 172 7.20 12.57 -6.60
CA ASP A 172 6.56 13.28 -5.49
C ASP A 172 5.15 13.74 -5.87
N LEU A 173 5.01 14.34 -7.06
CA LEU A 173 3.73 14.87 -7.55
C LEU A 173 2.74 13.76 -7.96
N SER A 174 3.20 12.52 -8.17
CA SER A 174 2.30 11.37 -8.34
C SER A 174 1.57 10.97 -7.05
N ARG A 175 1.99 11.53 -5.91
CA ARG A 175 1.39 11.22 -4.60
C ARG A 175 0.33 12.22 -4.16
N VAL A 176 0.18 13.33 -4.88
CA VAL A 176 -0.71 14.43 -4.48
C VAL A 176 -1.88 14.51 -5.45
N ALA A 177 -3.05 14.14 -4.98
CA ALA A 177 -4.30 14.23 -5.74
C ALA A 177 -4.71 15.70 -5.94
N ILE A 178 -5.13 16.07 -7.15
CA ILE A 178 -5.51 17.45 -7.49
C ILE A 178 -6.97 17.69 -7.15
N ILE A 179 -7.25 18.82 -6.52
CA ILE A 179 -8.60 19.31 -6.23
C ILE A 179 -8.91 20.58 -7.02
N ASP A 180 -10.17 20.90 -7.20
CA ASP A 180 -10.64 22.19 -7.72
C ASP A 180 -10.24 23.31 -6.75
N SER A 181 -9.59 24.36 -7.24
CA SER A 181 -9.11 25.53 -6.48
C SER A 181 -10.21 26.24 -5.71
N ALA A 182 -11.45 26.16 -6.19
CA ALA A 182 -12.62 26.70 -5.48
C ALA A 182 -12.84 26.04 -4.10
N PHE A 183 -12.25 24.86 -3.85
CA PHE A 183 -12.33 24.11 -2.58
C PHE A 183 -11.00 24.06 -1.82
N ALA A 184 -10.04 24.93 -2.13
CA ALA A 184 -8.76 24.98 -1.44
C ALA A 184 -8.89 25.22 0.08
N ASP A 185 -9.86 26.04 0.49
CA ASP A 185 -10.16 26.33 1.89
C ASP A 185 -11.18 25.37 2.53
N ALA A 186 -11.65 24.35 1.78
CA ALA A 186 -12.63 23.40 2.30
C ALA A 186 -12.05 22.56 3.44
N THR A 187 -12.88 22.31 4.45
CA THR A 187 -12.52 21.48 5.59
C THR A 187 -12.53 19.99 5.21
N THR A 188 -11.85 19.16 5.98
CA THR A 188 -11.92 17.69 5.84
C THR A 188 -13.36 17.18 5.92
N GLU A 189 -14.21 17.81 6.73
CA GLU A 189 -15.64 17.45 6.83
C GLU A 189 -16.43 17.80 5.55
N ASP A 190 -16.07 18.88 4.84
CA ASP A 190 -16.71 19.19 3.56
C ASP A 190 -16.39 18.15 2.49
N PHE A 191 -15.18 17.56 2.50
CA PHE A 191 -14.86 16.41 1.65
C PHE A 191 -15.62 15.16 2.10
N ASN A 192 -15.64 14.85 3.40
CA ASN A 192 -16.32 13.66 3.94
C ASN A 192 -17.82 13.66 3.67
N THR A 193 -18.45 14.83 3.61
CA THR A 193 -19.87 14.99 3.30
C THR A 193 -20.18 15.15 1.82
N GLY A 194 -19.17 15.18 0.95
CA GLY A 194 -19.30 15.33 -0.49
C GLY A 194 -19.44 16.77 -0.99
N LYS A 195 -19.47 17.78 -0.12
CA LYS A 195 -19.58 19.19 -0.52
C LYS A 195 -18.36 19.69 -1.30
N ALA A 196 -17.19 19.08 -1.06
CA ALA A 196 -15.92 19.42 -1.72
C ALA A 196 -15.29 18.22 -2.47
N ALA A 197 -15.93 17.06 -2.54
CA ALA A 197 -15.39 15.86 -3.14
C ALA A 197 -15.55 15.83 -4.68
N PHE A 198 -15.17 16.91 -5.34
CA PHE A 198 -15.18 17.05 -6.80
C PHE A 198 -13.78 16.91 -7.36
N GLY A 199 -13.43 15.69 -7.81
CA GLY A 199 -12.16 15.42 -8.49
C GLY A 199 -12.31 15.36 -10.00
N THR A 200 -11.29 14.87 -10.67
CA THR A 200 -11.25 14.61 -12.12
C THR A 200 -11.27 13.12 -12.45
N GLY A 201 -11.32 12.27 -11.43
CA GLY A 201 -11.15 10.82 -11.49
C GLY A 201 -12.28 10.05 -12.16
N PRO A 202 -12.10 8.71 -12.32
CA PRO A 202 -13.03 7.84 -13.04
C PRO A 202 -14.40 7.67 -12.36
N PHE A 203 -14.50 7.96 -11.07
CA PHE A 203 -15.75 7.90 -10.31
C PHE A 203 -16.03 9.20 -9.57
N LYS A 204 -17.30 9.53 -9.44
CA LYS A 204 -17.85 10.64 -8.64
C LYS A 204 -18.21 10.13 -7.25
N PHE A 205 -17.92 10.91 -6.23
CA PHE A 205 -18.39 10.64 -4.87
C PHE A 205 -19.92 10.76 -4.79
N VAL A 206 -20.57 9.79 -4.15
CA VAL A 206 -22.02 9.79 -3.90
C VAL A 206 -22.30 9.91 -2.40
N SER A 207 -21.77 9.00 -1.60
CA SER A 207 -21.96 9.01 -0.15
C SER A 207 -20.91 8.17 0.56
N TRP A 208 -20.61 8.53 1.80
CA TRP A 208 -19.81 7.72 2.72
C TRP A 208 -20.49 7.65 4.08
N LEU A 209 -20.81 6.44 4.50
CA LEU A 209 -21.31 6.14 5.83
C LEU A 209 -20.24 5.29 6.55
N PRO A 210 -19.45 5.89 7.47
CA PRO A 210 -18.40 5.18 8.16
C PRO A 210 -18.88 3.89 8.85
N GLY A 211 -18.14 2.80 8.64
CA GLY A 211 -18.49 1.48 9.16
C GLY A 211 -19.50 0.69 8.33
N ASP A 212 -20.11 1.30 7.32
CA ASP A 212 -21.11 0.65 6.45
C ASP A 212 -20.64 0.60 4.99
N ALA A 213 -20.66 1.74 4.27
CA ALA A 213 -20.29 1.77 2.87
C ALA A 213 -19.80 3.14 2.37
N LEU A 214 -18.92 3.10 1.36
CA LEU A 214 -18.60 4.21 0.47
C LEU A 214 -19.21 3.91 -0.90
N THR A 215 -20.04 4.82 -1.42
CA THR A 215 -20.69 4.68 -2.73
C THR A 215 -20.13 5.70 -3.72
N LEU A 216 -19.81 5.21 -4.90
CA LEU A 216 -19.30 6.00 -6.01
C LEU A 216 -20.18 5.79 -7.25
N ALA A 217 -20.27 6.78 -8.13
CA ALA A 217 -20.93 6.71 -9.43
C ALA A 217 -19.90 6.91 -10.56
N GLN A 218 -20.14 6.33 -11.72
CA GLN A 218 -19.33 6.52 -12.92
C GLN A 218 -19.18 8.00 -13.27
N ASN A 219 -18.01 8.37 -13.75
CA ASN A 219 -17.77 9.65 -14.41
C ASN A 219 -17.76 9.46 -15.94
N ASP A 220 -18.91 9.66 -16.59
CA ASP A 220 -19.04 9.54 -18.05
C ASP A 220 -18.12 10.49 -18.82
N GLY A 221 -17.69 11.59 -18.19
CA GLY A 221 -16.77 12.58 -18.74
C GLY A 221 -15.30 12.30 -18.45
N TYR A 222 -14.96 11.12 -17.93
CA TYR A 222 -13.59 10.80 -17.56
C TYR A 222 -12.63 10.90 -18.77
N TRP A 223 -11.56 11.64 -18.61
CA TRP A 223 -10.57 11.89 -19.64
C TRP A 223 -9.67 10.67 -19.97
N GLY A 224 -9.60 9.70 -19.03
CA GLY A 224 -8.81 8.47 -19.15
C GLY A 224 -9.61 7.30 -19.72
N GLN A 225 -9.20 6.09 -19.38
CA GLN A 225 -9.90 4.89 -19.79
C GLN A 225 -11.24 4.77 -19.04
N ALA A 226 -12.34 4.64 -19.78
CA ALA A 226 -13.65 4.43 -19.20
C ALA A 226 -13.68 3.21 -18.27
N VAL A 227 -14.41 3.31 -17.17
CA VAL A 227 -14.69 2.19 -16.25
C VAL A 227 -15.97 1.46 -16.70
N ASP A 228 -16.10 0.20 -16.30
CA ASP A 228 -17.19 -0.65 -16.77
C ASP A 228 -18.45 -0.60 -15.87
N TRP A 229 -18.37 0.09 -14.73
CA TRP A 229 -19.38 0.05 -13.66
C TRP A 229 -20.07 1.40 -13.51
N GLU A 230 -21.39 1.44 -13.63
CA GLU A 230 -22.19 2.65 -13.38
C GLU A 230 -22.10 3.12 -11.93
N SER A 231 -21.97 2.17 -10.99
CA SER A 231 -21.77 2.47 -9.58
C SER A 231 -20.86 1.46 -8.90
N VAL A 232 -20.23 1.88 -7.81
CA VAL A 232 -19.39 1.03 -6.95
C VAL A 232 -19.85 1.19 -5.50
N VAL A 233 -20.02 0.08 -4.79
CA VAL A 233 -20.29 0.04 -3.36
C VAL A 233 -19.14 -0.66 -2.66
N ILE A 234 -18.41 0.07 -1.83
CA ILE A 234 -17.24 -0.42 -1.10
C ILE A 234 -17.64 -0.67 0.35
N LYS A 235 -17.52 -1.92 0.80
CA LYS A 235 -17.90 -2.36 2.16
C LYS A 235 -16.65 -2.72 2.97
N PRO A 236 -16.44 -2.16 4.17
CA PRO A 236 -15.37 -2.59 5.06
C PRO A 236 -15.74 -3.91 5.74
N ILE A 237 -15.05 -4.99 5.38
CA ILE A 237 -15.21 -6.32 5.98
C ILE A 237 -13.86 -6.72 6.59
N LYS A 238 -13.66 -6.43 7.88
CA LYS A 238 -12.34 -6.52 8.55
C LYS A 238 -11.81 -7.95 8.66
N ASP A 239 -12.68 -8.90 8.98
CA ASP A 239 -12.30 -10.31 9.10
C ASP A 239 -12.16 -10.97 7.73
N GLY A 240 -11.02 -11.64 7.49
CA GLY A 240 -10.68 -12.23 6.18
C GLY A 240 -11.62 -13.37 5.78
N THR A 241 -11.96 -14.24 6.71
CA THR A 241 -12.87 -15.39 6.44
C THR A 241 -14.30 -14.90 6.18
N THR A 242 -14.76 -13.88 6.90
CA THR A 242 -16.04 -13.22 6.64
C THR A 242 -16.05 -12.58 5.25
N ARG A 243 -14.94 -11.97 4.82
CA ARG A 243 -14.78 -11.39 3.48
C ARG A 243 -14.87 -12.47 2.40
N THR A 244 -14.17 -13.60 2.60
CA THR A 244 -14.26 -14.77 1.73
C THR A 244 -15.70 -15.32 1.64
N ALA A 245 -16.40 -15.42 2.76
CA ALA A 245 -17.79 -15.86 2.78
C ALA A 245 -18.72 -14.90 2.01
N ALA A 246 -18.52 -13.59 2.12
CA ALA A 246 -19.30 -12.59 1.38
C ALA A 246 -19.09 -12.69 -0.14
N LEU A 247 -17.87 -13.01 -0.61
CA LEU A 247 -17.62 -13.29 -2.02
C LEU A 247 -18.35 -14.57 -2.47
N ILE A 248 -18.27 -15.64 -1.68
CA ILE A 248 -18.89 -16.93 -2.00
C ILE A 248 -20.42 -16.86 -2.05
N SER A 249 -21.04 -16.03 -1.18
CA SER A 249 -22.49 -15.80 -1.16
C SER A 249 -22.98 -14.86 -2.25
N GLY A 250 -22.10 -14.08 -2.90
CA GLY A 250 -22.45 -13.03 -3.86
C GLY A 250 -22.87 -11.70 -3.22
N ASP A 251 -22.60 -11.51 -1.92
CA ASP A 251 -22.81 -10.24 -1.24
C ASP A 251 -21.82 -9.16 -1.70
N VAL A 252 -20.64 -9.60 -2.18
CA VAL A 252 -19.63 -8.78 -2.88
C VAL A 252 -19.10 -9.53 -4.10
N ASP A 253 -18.63 -8.80 -5.10
CA ASP A 253 -18.12 -9.33 -6.37
C ASP A 253 -16.59 -9.46 -6.38
N PHE A 254 -15.94 -8.73 -5.48
CA PHE A 254 -14.47 -8.64 -5.37
C PHE A 254 -14.05 -8.43 -3.92
N ILE A 255 -12.94 -9.07 -3.54
CA ILE A 255 -12.32 -8.91 -2.22
C ILE A 255 -10.80 -8.76 -2.33
N GLU A 256 -10.21 -8.03 -1.37
CA GLU A 256 -8.76 -7.97 -1.17
C GLU A 256 -8.32 -8.80 0.05
N ARG A 257 -7.00 -9.04 0.17
CA ARG A 257 -6.36 -9.67 1.34
C ARG A 257 -7.09 -10.94 1.74
N VAL A 258 -7.18 -11.87 0.79
CA VAL A 258 -7.76 -13.20 1.04
C VAL A 258 -7.00 -13.87 2.18
N ALA A 259 -7.75 -14.43 3.14
CA ALA A 259 -7.13 -15.13 4.26
C ALA A 259 -6.29 -16.31 3.76
N PRO A 260 -5.05 -16.51 4.22
CA PRO A 260 -4.17 -17.59 3.77
C PRO A 260 -4.83 -18.98 3.85
N SER A 261 -5.58 -19.24 4.92
CA SER A 261 -6.33 -20.49 5.11
C SER A 261 -7.40 -20.77 4.05
N ASP A 262 -7.92 -19.71 3.42
CA ASP A 262 -9.05 -19.83 2.48
C ASP A 262 -8.59 -19.99 1.03
N LEU A 263 -7.36 -19.54 0.71
CA LEU A 263 -6.81 -19.54 -0.64
C LEU A 263 -6.85 -20.90 -1.33
N PRO A 264 -6.39 -22.03 -0.72
CA PRO A 264 -6.40 -23.32 -1.39
C PRO A 264 -7.81 -23.83 -1.77
N ASN A 265 -8.83 -23.35 -1.05
CA ASN A 265 -10.22 -23.68 -1.32
C ASN A 265 -10.81 -22.79 -2.41
N LEU A 266 -10.47 -21.48 -2.39
CA LEU A 266 -10.92 -20.54 -3.42
C LEU A 266 -10.31 -20.83 -4.79
N GLU A 267 -9.03 -21.23 -4.85
CA GLU A 267 -8.34 -21.61 -6.10
C GLU A 267 -8.95 -22.82 -6.81
N LYS A 268 -9.66 -23.67 -6.07
CA LYS A 268 -10.32 -24.87 -6.59
C LYS A 268 -11.82 -24.66 -6.81
N ARG A 269 -12.33 -23.48 -6.48
CA ARG A 269 -13.76 -23.21 -6.51
C ARG A 269 -14.17 -22.71 -7.89
N ASP A 270 -15.12 -23.40 -8.51
CA ASP A 270 -15.76 -22.90 -9.73
C ASP A 270 -16.48 -21.58 -9.45
N GLY A 271 -16.40 -20.64 -10.39
CA GLY A 271 -17.05 -19.33 -10.28
C GLY A 271 -16.26 -18.29 -9.50
N VAL A 272 -14.98 -18.58 -9.13
CA VAL A 272 -14.09 -17.65 -8.42
C VAL A 272 -12.73 -17.58 -9.11
N SER A 273 -12.24 -16.37 -9.32
CA SER A 273 -10.88 -16.09 -9.78
C SER A 273 -10.03 -15.58 -8.61
N VAL A 274 -8.80 -16.10 -8.46
CA VAL A 274 -7.84 -15.66 -7.42
C VAL A 274 -6.65 -14.97 -8.10
N TYR A 275 -6.23 -13.84 -7.56
CA TYR A 275 -5.09 -13.06 -8.04
C TYR A 275 -4.04 -12.96 -6.94
N LYS A 276 -2.75 -13.06 -7.32
CA LYS A 276 -1.60 -12.93 -6.44
C LYS A 276 -0.55 -12.07 -7.12
N SER A 277 0.07 -11.18 -6.37
CA SER A 277 1.21 -10.37 -6.83
C SER A 277 2.25 -10.23 -5.74
N VAL A 278 3.52 -10.32 -6.10
CA VAL A 278 4.60 -9.95 -5.19
C VAL A 278 4.53 -8.44 -4.99
N SER A 279 4.27 -8.01 -3.76
CA SER A 279 4.22 -6.59 -3.45
C SER A 279 5.63 -6.03 -3.19
N ASN A 280 5.77 -4.72 -3.29
CA ASN A 280 7.01 -4.04 -2.90
C ASN A 280 7.20 -3.90 -1.38
N ARG A 281 6.37 -4.57 -0.57
CA ARG A 281 6.53 -4.60 0.88
C ARG A 281 7.56 -5.62 1.28
N LEU A 282 8.75 -5.14 1.63
CA LEU A 282 9.84 -5.95 2.19
C LEU A 282 9.73 -6.04 3.71
N LEU A 283 9.77 -7.25 4.27
CA LEU A 283 10.10 -7.50 5.67
C LEU A 283 11.60 -7.75 5.81
N TYR A 284 12.21 -7.12 6.82
CA TYR A 284 13.66 -7.18 7.04
C TYR A 284 14.02 -7.11 8.53
N MET A 285 15.21 -7.61 8.86
CA MET A 285 15.81 -7.43 10.18
C MET A 285 16.82 -6.28 10.16
N THR A 286 16.80 -5.46 11.21
CA THR A 286 17.88 -4.51 11.51
C THR A 286 18.80 -5.10 12.57
N LEU A 287 20.11 -4.95 12.37
CA LEU A 287 21.16 -5.41 13.28
C LEU A 287 21.97 -4.20 13.72
N HIS A 288 22.02 -3.88 15.01
CA HIS A 288 22.67 -2.67 15.51
C HIS A 288 24.21 -2.77 15.38
N MET A 289 24.82 -1.84 14.66
CA MET A 289 26.23 -1.87 14.23
C MET A 289 27.13 -0.89 14.97
N THR A 290 26.65 -0.21 16.01
CA THR A 290 27.42 0.75 16.79
C THR A 290 27.40 0.41 18.27
N ASP A 291 28.32 1.03 19.04
CA ASP A 291 28.39 0.91 20.50
C ASP A 291 27.51 1.94 21.23
N ASP A 292 26.60 2.60 20.54
CA ASP A 292 25.64 3.50 21.17
C ASP A 292 24.91 2.77 22.31
N PRO A 293 24.60 3.46 23.42
CA PRO A 293 24.00 2.84 24.59
C PRO A 293 22.56 2.38 24.30
N VAL A 294 22.46 1.26 23.61
CA VAL A 294 21.22 0.48 23.51
C VAL A 294 21.05 -0.27 24.83
N LYS A 295 19.83 -0.57 25.22
CA LYS A 295 19.61 -1.49 26.34
C LYS A 295 20.31 -2.81 26.06
N PRO A 296 20.85 -3.51 27.09
CA PRO A 296 21.61 -4.74 26.90
C PRO A 296 20.68 -5.90 26.49
N TYR A 297 20.26 -5.91 25.22
CA TYR A 297 19.51 -7.00 24.63
C TYR A 297 20.41 -8.11 24.07
N VAL A 298 21.74 -7.96 24.26
CA VAL A 298 22.75 -8.96 23.93
C VAL A 298 23.62 -9.20 25.16
N THR A 299 23.76 -10.45 25.55
CA THR A 299 24.58 -10.86 26.68
C THR A 299 25.43 -12.09 26.32
N ASP A 300 26.52 -12.31 27.05
CA ASP A 300 27.20 -13.59 27.01
C ASP A 300 26.32 -14.72 27.60
N ARG A 301 26.83 -15.94 27.65
CA ARG A 301 26.10 -17.10 28.20
C ARG A 301 25.82 -16.98 29.70
N ASN A 302 26.51 -16.11 30.41
CA ASN A 302 26.38 -15.86 31.84
C ASN A 302 25.55 -14.61 32.17
N ASP A 303 24.81 -14.08 31.17
CA ASP A 303 23.97 -12.89 31.28
C ASP A 303 24.73 -11.57 31.50
N ASN A 304 26.05 -11.52 31.24
CA ASN A 304 26.77 -10.25 31.22
C ASN A 304 26.54 -9.51 29.90
N PRO A 305 26.22 -8.22 29.92
CA PRO A 305 26.12 -7.41 28.70
C PRO A 305 27.44 -7.43 27.92
N ILE A 306 27.32 -7.58 26.60
CA ILE A 306 28.48 -7.51 25.67
C ILE A 306 28.25 -6.41 24.62
N PRO A 307 29.31 -5.85 24.03
CA PRO A 307 29.22 -4.97 22.86
C PRO A 307 28.43 -5.64 21.74
N SER A 308 27.82 -4.85 20.85
CA SER A 308 27.04 -5.41 19.74
C SER A 308 27.89 -6.32 18.85
N PRO A 309 27.59 -7.62 18.76
CA PRO A 309 28.31 -8.55 17.89
C PRO A 309 28.16 -8.21 16.40
N PHE A 310 27.13 -7.43 16.08
CA PHE A 310 26.76 -7.09 14.71
C PHE A 310 27.63 -5.99 14.09
N GLN A 311 28.61 -5.45 14.80
CA GLN A 311 29.69 -4.64 14.22
C GLN A 311 30.55 -5.49 13.26
N ASP A 312 30.73 -6.78 13.57
CA ASP A 312 31.43 -7.71 12.70
C ASP A 312 30.53 -8.19 11.55
N ILE A 313 30.97 -7.96 10.33
CA ILE A 313 30.22 -8.37 9.12
C ILE A 313 30.00 -9.88 9.06
N ARG A 314 30.92 -10.68 9.61
CA ARG A 314 30.82 -12.15 9.64
C ARG A 314 29.63 -12.59 10.48
N VAL A 315 29.35 -11.88 11.59
CA VAL A 315 28.17 -12.17 12.43
C VAL A 315 26.88 -11.78 11.70
N ARG A 316 26.86 -10.63 11.01
CA ARG A 316 25.71 -10.24 10.18
C ARG A 316 25.42 -11.26 9.07
N GLN A 317 26.48 -11.72 8.39
CA GLN A 317 26.40 -12.78 7.38
C GLN A 317 25.89 -14.09 7.98
N ALA A 318 26.39 -14.48 9.16
CA ALA A 318 25.94 -15.68 9.86
C ALA A 318 24.42 -15.62 10.17
N VAL A 319 23.94 -14.47 10.64
CA VAL A 319 22.49 -14.25 10.87
C VAL A 319 21.71 -14.43 9.57
N SER A 320 22.16 -13.83 8.46
CA SER A 320 21.46 -13.94 7.19
C SER A 320 21.42 -15.39 6.67
N MET A 321 22.55 -16.10 6.73
CA MET A 321 22.66 -17.50 6.29
C MET A 321 21.96 -18.51 7.22
N ALA A 322 21.71 -18.14 8.47
CA ALA A 322 20.95 -18.96 9.41
C ALA A 322 19.44 -18.93 9.12
N ILE A 323 18.94 -17.94 8.38
CA ILE A 323 17.50 -17.74 8.12
C ILE A 323 17.10 -18.52 6.85
N ASN A 324 16.28 -19.56 7.04
CA ASN A 324 15.68 -20.30 5.93
C ASN A 324 14.41 -19.58 5.43
N ARG A 325 14.59 -18.70 4.43
CA ARG A 325 13.53 -17.86 3.87
C ARG A 325 12.47 -18.67 3.14
N GLU A 326 12.87 -19.75 2.46
CA GLU A 326 11.96 -20.68 1.80
C GLU A 326 11.05 -21.37 2.83
N ALA A 327 11.63 -21.86 3.94
CA ALA A 327 10.83 -22.48 5.00
C ALA A 327 9.88 -21.47 5.70
N ILE A 328 10.26 -20.19 5.79
CA ILE A 328 9.37 -19.13 6.26
C ILE A 328 8.23 -18.94 5.26
N SER A 329 8.53 -18.83 3.97
CA SER A 329 7.52 -18.72 2.91
C SER A 329 6.54 -19.86 2.95
N ASP A 330 7.03 -21.11 2.93
CA ASP A 330 6.18 -22.29 2.77
C ASP A 330 5.37 -22.64 4.02
N ARG A 331 5.96 -22.48 5.23
CA ARG A 331 5.38 -23.03 6.48
C ARG A 331 4.85 -21.97 7.43
N VAL A 332 5.30 -20.73 7.32
CA VAL A 332 4.85 -19.63 8.17
C VAL A 332 3.90 -18.72 7.41
N MET A 333 4.18 -18.51 6.11
CA MET A 333 3.41 -17.63 5.25
C MET A 333 2.44 -18.36 4.33
N ASP A 334 2.37 -19.70 4.40
CA ASP A 334 1.49 -20.53 3.57
C ASP A 334 1.66 -20.23 2.05
N GLY A 335 2.90 -19.97 1.61
CA GLY A 335 3.26 -19.60 0.24
C GLY A 335 2.95 -18.14 -0.13
N LEU A 336 2.55 -17.30 0.82
CA LEU A 336 2.19 -15.89 0.58
C LEU A 336 3.36 -14.90 0.83
N SER A 337 4.53 -15.32 0.49
CA SER A 337 5.71 -14.44 0.46
C SER A 337 6.73 -14.93 -0.56
N ALA A 338 7.60 -14.03 -1.02
CA ALA A 338 8.72 -14.33 -1.90
C ALA A 338 10.02 -14.02 -1.14
N PRO A 339 10.94 -14.99 -0.98
CA PRO A 339 12.26 -14.76 -0.38
C PRO A 339 12.95 -13.54 -0.99
N ALA A 340 13.54 -12.67 -0.15
CA ALA A 340 14.11 -11.41 -0.60
C ALA A 340 15.60 -11.28 -0.24
N GLY A 341 16.36 -10.66 -1.15
CA GLY A 341 17.77 -10.26 -0.96
C GLY A 341 18.00 -8.76 -1.06
N GLN A 342 16.96 -7.97 -1.38
CA GLN A 342 17.05 -6.52 -1.62
C GLN A 342 15.71 -5.82 -1.42
N PHE A 343 15.70 -4.47 -1.54
CA PHE A 343 14.49 -3.67 -1.34
C PHE A 343 13.42 -3.88 -2.41
N SER A 344 13.82 -3.91 -3.67
CA SER A 344 12.88 -4.02 -4.80
C SER A 344 12.76 -5.48 -5.25
N PRO A 345 11.55 -6.00 -5.45
CA PRO A 345 11.37 -7.29 -6.10
C PRO A 345 11.68 -7.19 -7.61
N GLU A 346 11.81 -8.34 -8.27
CA GLU A 346 12.04 -8.42 -9.72
C GLU A 346 10.92 -7.70 -10.50
N GLY A 347 11.32 -6.97 -11.55
CA GLY A 347 10.41 -6.18 -12.38
C GLY A 347 10.15 -4.76 -11.89
N TYR A 348 10.70 -4.36 -10.73
CA TYR A 348 10.49 -3.04 -10.14
C TYR A 348 11.74 -2.16 -10.26
N ILE A 349 11.51 -0.84 -10.25
CA ILE A 349 12.60 0.14 -10.30
C ILE A 349 13.57 -0.08 -9.14
N GLY A 350 14.87 -0.02 -9.42
CA GLY A 350 15.92 -0.22 -8.44
C GLY A 350 16.22 -1.69 -8.11
N TYR A 351 15.62 -2.65 -8.84
CA TYR A 351 15.98 -4.06 -8.72
C TYR A 351 17.37 -4.32 -9.34
N SER A 352 18.20 -5.10 -8.64
CA SER A 352 19.46 -5.62 -9.18
C SER A 352 19.38 -7.12 -9.44
N PRO A 353 19.64 -7.58 -10.66
CA PRO A 353 19.73 -9.02 -10.95
C PRO A 353 20.96 -9.68 -10.31
N ASN A 354 21.90 -8.90 -9.76
CA ASN A 354 23.13 -9.39 -9.12
C ASN A 354 22.97 -9.68 -7.62
N LEU A 355 21.76 -9.47 -7.08
CA LEU A 355 21.42 -9.73 -5.68
C LEU A 355 20.30 -10.76 -5.57
N SER A 356 20.55 -11.76 -4.75
CA SER A 356 19.57 -12.76 -4.32
C SER A 356 19.59 -12.87 -2.80
N ALA A 357 18.60 -13.53 -2.24
CA ALA A 357 18.64 -13.94 -0.84
C ALA A 357 19.84 -14.88 -0.61
N ASP A 358 20.50 -14.76 0.56
CA ASP A 358 21.53 -15.70 0.92
C ASP A 358 20.98 -17.13 0.99
N GLU A 359 21.80 -18.07 0.55
CA GLU A 359 21.53 -19.49 0.73
C GLU A 359 21.44 -19.84 2.23
N TYR A 360 20.42 -20.60 2.60
CA TYR A 360 20.33 -21.15 3.96
C TYR A 360 21.46 -22.14 4.19
N ASN A 361 22.41 -21.79 5.06
CA ASN A 361 23.56 -22.61 5.37
C ASN A 361 23.98 -22.46 6.85
N PRO A 362 23.32 -23.18 7.76
CA PRO A 362 23.59 -23.07 9.20
C PRO A 362 25.00 -23.51 9.60
N GLU A 363 25.64 -24.42 8.85
CA GLU A 363 26.99 -24.85 9.15
C GLU A 363 28.02 -23.76 8.82
N LYS A 364 27.87 -23.08 7.68
CA LYS A 364 28.66 -21.91 7.35
C LYS A 364 28.40 -20.75 8.33
N ALA A 365 27.17 -20.56 8.75
CA ALA A 365 26.82 -19.57 9.78
C ALA A 365 27.57 -19.84 11.10
N LYS A 366 27.59 -21.09 11.58
CA LYS A 366 28.40 -21.46 12.78
C LYS A 366 29.89 -21.21 12.59
N ALA A 367 30.43 -21.53 11.42
CA ALA A 367 31.86 -21.27 11.13
C ALA A 367 32.18 -19.77 11.21
N LEU A 368 31.34 -18.92 10.58
CA LEU A 368 31.49 -17.46 10.63
C LEU A 368 31.38 -16.92 12.06
N MET A 369 30.45 -17.45 12.88
CA MET A 369 30.35 -17.10 14.30
C MET A 369 31.62 -17.43 15.06
N ALA A 370 32.21 -18.63 14.83
CA ALA A 370 33.45 -19.03 15.46
C ALA A 370 34.63 -18.16 15.03
N GLU A 371 34.75 -17.85 13.74
CA GLU A 371 35.78 -16.95 13.19
C GLU A 371 35.70 -15.53 13.74
N ALA A 372 34.48 -15.07 14.03
CA ALA A 372 34.19 -13.77 14.64
C ALA A 372 34.45 -13.75 16.18
N GLY A 373 34.83 -14.88 16.79
CA GLY A 373 35.10 -14.99 18.21
C GLY A 373 33.91 -15.42 19.06
N PHE A 374 32.77 -15.75 18.44
CA PHE A 374 31.54 -16.17 19.13
C PHE A 374 31.28 -17.68 18.99
N LYS A 375 32.34 -18.51 19.12
CA LYS A 375 32.22 -19.97 19.04
C LYS A 375 31.22 -20.55 20.04
N ASP A 376 31.18 -19.98 21.25
CA ASP A 376 30.26 -20.42 22.31
C ASP A 376 28.90 -19.75 22.20
N GLY A 377 28.72 -18.86 21.24
CA GLY A 377 27.51 -18.10 20.98
C GLY A 377 27.24 -17.00 22.02
N PHE A 378 26.04 -16.44 21.96
CA PHE A 378 25.57 -15.40 22.88
C PHE A 378 24.03 -15.45 22.99
N LYS A 379 23.46 -14.71 23.96
CA LYS A 379 22.02 -14.54 24.11
C LYS A 379 21.57 -13.25 23.45
N LEU A 380 20.41 -13.27 22.81
CA LEU A 380 19.83 -12.15 22.06
C LEU A 380 18.33 -12.04 22.31
N THR A 381 17.82 -10.82 22.52
CA THR A 381 16.39 -10.55 22.38
C THR A 381 16.11 -9.88 21.04
N VAL A 382 15.24 -10.49 20.23
CA VAL A 382 14.74 -9.92 18.99
C VAL A 382 13.36 -9.30 19.18
N HIS A 383 13.12 -8.15 18.57
CA HIS A 383 11.90 -7.38 18.76
C HIS A 383 11.12 -7.23 17.48
N GLY A 384 9.79 -7.13 17.58
CA GLY A 384 8.92 -6.84 16.44
C GLY A 384 7.54 -6.37 16.83
N PRO A 385 6.78 -5.86 15.86
CA PRO A 385 5.38 -5.56 16.06
C PRO A 385 4.56 -6.85 16.15
N ALA A 386 3.39 -6.77 16.78
CA ALA A 386 2.36 -7.81 16.78
C ALA A 386 1.13 -7.29 16.04
N GLY A 387 0.68 -8.02 15.02
CA GLY A 387 -0.51 -7.71 14.23
C GLY A 387 -0.35 -6.54 13.26
N ARG A 388 0.88 -6.22 12.84
CA ARG A 388 1.17 -5.20 11.83
C ARG A 388 1.37 -5.78 10.43
N TYR A 389 2.07 -6.91 10.35
CA TYR A 389 2.35 -7.65 9.14
C TYR A 389 1.75 -9.05 9.23
N SER A 390 1.55 -9.68 8.09
CA SER A 390 1.03 -11.06 8.06
C SER A 390 1.96 -11.99 8.84
N ASN A 391 1.44 -12.69 9.83
CA ASN A 391 2.16 -13.66 10.66
C ASN A 391 3.45 -13.14 11.36
N ASP A 392 3.56 -11.84 11.62
CA ASP A 392 4.77 -11.18 12.11
C ASP A 392 5.39 -11.85 13.36
N THR A 393 4.58 -12.19 14.35
CA THR A 393 5.05 -12.92 15.56
C THR A 393 5.58 -14.32 15.21
N ARG A 394 4.88 -15.07 14.36
CA ARG A 394 5.29 -16.42 13.94
C ARG A 394 6.58 -16.39 13.12
N ILE A 395 6.79 -15.35 12.30
CA ILE A 395 8.04 -15.15 11.55
C ILE A 395 9.21 -14.97 12.52
N LEU A 396 9.05 -14.09 13.52
CA LEU A 396 10.08 -13.86 14.54
C LEU A 396 10.41 -15.11 15.36
N GLU A 397 9.40 -15.88 15.75
CA GLU A 397 9.57 -17.15 16.47
C GLU A 397 10.34 -18.17 15.62
N ALA A 398 10.01 -18.28 14.31
CA ALA A 398 10.75 -19.14 13.40
C ALA A 398 12.22 -18.70 13.24
N ILE A 399 12.46 -17.39 13.08
CA ILE A 399 13.83 -16.83 13.01
C ILE A 399 14.58 -17.12 14.30
N ALA A 400 13.98 -16.92 15.48
CA ALA A 400 14.61 -17.19 16.76
C ALA A 400 15.05 -18.66 16.89
N GLN A 401 14.20 -19.60 16.49
CA GLN A 401 14.56 -21.02 16.45
C GLN A 401 15.72 -21.32 15.49
N MET A 402 15.77 -20.65 14.35
CA MET A 402 16.85 -20.81 13.37
C MET A 402 18.17 -20.24 13.92
N LEU A 403 18.15 -19.07 14.54
CA LEU A 403 19.32 -18.43 15.16
C LEU A 403 19.85 -19.26 16.34
N SER A 404 18.98 -19.86 17.14
CA SER A 404 19.37 -20.75 18.24
C SER A 404 20.16 -21.97 17.76
N ARG A 405 19.87 -22.49 16.57
CA ARG A 405 20.63 -23.61 15.97
C ARG A 405 22.07 -23.27 15.61
N VAL A 406 22.36 -21.99 15.42
CA VAL A 406 23.73 -21.53 15.09
C VAL A 406 24.46 -20.91 16.31
N GLY A 407 23.92 -21.08 17.50
CA GLY A 407 24.54 -20.65 18.75
C GLY A 407 24.06 -19.29 19.29
N ILE A 408 23.12 -18.63 18.61
CA ILE A 408 22.52 -17.38 19.10
C ILE A 408 21.25 -17.73 19.85
N ASP A 409 21.31 -17.82 21.18
CA ASP A 409 20.19 -18.14 22.05
C ASP A 409 19.21 -16.97 22.05
N THR A 410 18.09 -17.13 21.34
CA THR A 410 17.24 -16.01 20.94
C THR A 410 15.90 -16.04 21.61
N THR A 411 15.56 -14.96 22.31
CA THR A 411 14.23 -14.67 22.87
C THR A 411 13.47 -13.70 21.97
N VAL A 412 12.17 -13.88 21.84
CA VAL A 412 11.30 -13.00 21.06
C VAL A 412 10.46 -12.12 21.99
N GLU A 413 10.47 -10.82 21.72
CA GLU A 413 9.57 -9.85 22.37
C GLU A 413 8.77 -9.12 21.28
N THR A 414 7.44 -9.35 21.23
CA THR A 414 6.53 -8.62 20.35
C THR A 414 5.62 -7.68 21.12
N MET A 415 5.17 -6.62 20.46
CA MET A 415 4.30 -5.62 21.08
C MET A 415 3.40 -4.95 20.05
N PRO A 416 2.30 -4.29 20.45
CA PRO A 416 1.45 -3.54 19.54
C PRO A 416 2.25 -2.55 18.69
N ALA A 417 1.90 -2.39 17.41
CA ALA A 417 2.67 -1.62 16.44
C ALA A 417 2.98 -0.19 16.90
N SER A 418 2.04 0.50 17.55
CA SER A 418 2.27 1.86 18.05
C SER A 418 3.35 1.94 19.13
N VAL A 419 3.41 0.93 20.02
CA VAL A 419 4.45 0.81 21.04
C VAL A 419 5.78 0.46 20.38
N PHE A 420 5.77 -0.54 19.49
CA PHE A 420 6.96 -0.97 18.76
C PHE A 420 7.63 0.19 18.03
N PHE A 421 6.93 0.90 17.15
CA PHE A 421 7.53 1.96 16.35
C PHE A 421 8.02 3.15 17.17
N LYS A 422 7.36 3.45 18.30
CA LYS A 422 7.85 4.46 19.24
C LYS A 422 9.20 4.04 19.85
N ARG A 423 9.31 2.81 20.39
CA ARG A 423 10.53 2.27 20.97
C ARG A 423 11.62 2.07 19.92
N PHE A 424 11.28 1.51 18.76
CA PHE A 424 12.19 1.28 17.63
C PHE A 424 12.84 2.57 17.09
N SER A 425 12.16 3.70 17.24
CA SER A 425 12.66 4.99 16.74
C SER A 425 13.30 5.85 17.82
N ARG A 426 12.77 5.83 19.05
CA ARG A 426 13.10 6.81 20.11
C ARG A 426 13.02 6.23 21.53
N GLY A 427 13.01 4.93 21.70
CA GLY A 427 12.86 4.28 23.02
C GLY A 427 14.14 4.20 23.82
N GLY A 428 15.30 4.38 23.21
CA GLY A 428 16.60 4.38 23.83
C GLY A 428 16.97 5.71 24.51
N PRO A 429 18.13 5.77 25.18
CA PRO A 429 18.65 7.00 25.77
C PRO A 429 18.77 8.11 24.73
N ASN A 430 18.53 9.36 25.12
CA ASN A 430 18.61 10.54 24.24
C ASN A 430 17.73 10.46 22.98
N ASN A 431 16.57 9.76 23.07
CA ASN A 431 15.68 9.51 21.92
C ASN A 431 16.36 8.76 20.76
N THR A 432 17.29 7.88 21.05
CA THR A 432 17.88 6.96 20.06
C THR A 432 17.00 5.71 19.87
N PRO A 433 17.23 4.90 18.82
CA PRO A 433 16.63 3.56 18.70
C PRO A 433 16.91 2.72 19.95
N GLU A 434 15.94 1.88 20.37
CA GLU A 434 16.10 1.09 21.59
C GLU A 434 16.62 -0.33 21.33
N PHE A 435 16.26 -0.94 20.19
CA PHE A 435 16.46 -2.36 19.97
C PHE A 435 17.78 -2.68 19.27
N THR A 436 18.48 -3.69 19.77
CA THR A 436 19.70 -4.22 19.12
C THR A 436 19.35 -4.97 17.84
N VAL A 437 18.28 -5.78 17.86
CA VAL A 437 17.77 -6.49 16.69
C VAL A 437 16.25 -6.33 16.62
N ALA A 438 15.75 -5.92 15.48
CA ALA A 438 14.33 -5.75 15.28
C ALA A 438 13.90 -6.14 13.85
N MET A 439 12.71 -6.71 13.73
CA MET A 439 12.04 -6.91 12.46
C MET A 439 11.10 -5.74 12.16
N SER A 440 11.16 -5.26 10.94
CA SER A 440 10.27 -4.22 10.44
C SER A 440 9.93 -4.46 8.97
N GLY A 441 8.98 -3.70 8.44
CA GLY A 441 8.62 -3.75 7.04
C GLY A 441 8.58 -2.36 6.41
N TYR A 442 8.83 -2.32 5.11
CA TYR A 442 8.81 -1.11 4.30
C TYR A 442 8.16 -1.39 2.93
N ALA A 443 7.34 -0.47 2.45
CA ALA A 443 6.81 -0.46 1.09
C ALA A 443 7.09 0.91 0.46
N ASN A 444 7.60 0.90 -0.77
CA ASN A 444 7.93 2.11 -1.51
C ASN A 444 6.72 2.60 -2.30
N GLY A 445 5.90 3.46 -1.72
CA GLY A 445 4.69 3.97 -2.37
C GLY A 445 4.95 4.96 -3.50
N SER A 446 6.12 5.63 -3.53
CA SER A 446 6.44 6.62 -4.57
C SER A 446 7.07 6.00 -5.82
N GLY A 447 7.53 4.74 -5.77
CA GLY A 447 8.32 4.13 -6.84
C GLY A 447 9.69 4.78 -7.04
N GLU A 448 10.13 5.68 -6.16
CA GLU A 448 11.45 6.32 -6.21
C GLU A 448 12.54 5.35 -5.75
N PRO A 449 13.51 4.95 -6.60
CA PRO A 449 14.50 3.93 -6.24
C PRO A 449 15.47 4.38 -5.14
N SER A 450 15.73 5.68 -5.00
CA SER A 450 16.61 6.20 -3.95
C SER A 450 15.93 6.29 -2.57
N HIS A 451 14.59 6.21 -2.49
CA HIS A 451 13.88 6.44 -1.23
C HIS A 451 14.29 5.47 -0.11
N PRO A 452 14.31 4.13 -0.32
CA PRO A 452 14.76 3.22 0.73
C PRO A 452 16.23 3.42 1.10
N LEU A 453 17.08 3.72 0.11
CA LEU A 453 18.49 4.00 0.34
C LEU A 453 18.71 5.25 1.18
N ARG A 454 18.06 6.35 0.81
CA ARG A 454 18.12 7.62 1.53
C ARG A 454 17.61 7.50 2.98
N ILE A 455 16.55 6.71 3.17
CA ILE A 455 15.90 6.60 4.48
C ILE A 455 16.62 5.62 5.41
N PHE A 456 16.98 4.43 4.93
CA PHE A 456 17.41 3.32 5.78
C PHE A 456 18.89 3.01 5.70
N ILE A 457 19.56 3.36 4.59
CA ILE A 457 20.95 2.97 4.32
C ILE A 457 21.94 4.12 4.53
N HIS A 458 21.63 5.30 3.98
CA HIS A 458 22.52 6.45 4.11
C HIS A 458 22.86 6.74 5.57
N THR A 459 24.11 7.09 5.83
CA THR A 459 24.58 7.57 7.15
C THR A 459 23.67 8.70 7.62
N LYS A 460 23.30 8.66 8.89
CA LYS A 460 22.37 9.63 9.47
C LYS A 460 22.94 11.05 9.45
N GLN A 461 22.31 11.93 8.69
CA GLN A 461 22.61 13.36 8.59
C GLN A 461 21.31 14.16 8.70
N LYS A 462 20.92 14.47 9.94
CA LYS A 462 19.63 15.08 10.26
C LYS A 462 19.38 16.38 9.49
N ASP A 463 20.39 17.24 9.42
CA ASP A 463 20.30 18.57 8.81
C ASP A 463 20.12 18.50 7.27
N ARG A 464 20.55 17.39 6.66
CA ARG A 464 20.43 17.12 5.22
C ARG A 464 19.27 16.20 4.87
N GLY A 465 18.53 15.69 5.86
CA GLY A 465 17.40 14.78 5.66
C GLY A 465 17.77 13.36 5.22
N TYR A 466 19.03 12.95 5.45
CA TYR A 466 19.49 11.59 5.17
C TYR A 466 19.44 10.70 6.41
N GLY A 467 19.16 9.41 6.21
CA GLY A 467 19.19 8.38 7.24
C GLY A 467 18.17 8.52 8.37
N PRO A 468 16.96 9.13 8.20
CA PRO A 468 16.01 9.26 9.31
C PRO A 468 15.49 7.91 9.81
N GLY A 469 15.52 6.89 8.98
CA GLY A 469 15.14 5.50 9.27
C GLY A 469 16.33 4.56 9.49
N ASN A 470 17.57 5.04 9.37
CA ASN A 470 18.76 4.28 9.72
C ASN A 470 18.84 4.16 11.25
N ARG A 471 18.33 3.05 11.77
CA ARG A 471 18.18 2.79 13.21
C ARG A 471 19.26 1.84 13.76
N ASN A 472 20.05 1.27 12.88
CA ASN A 472 21.08 0.28 13.22
C ASN A 472 22.51 0.82 13.12
N GLY A 473 22.67 2.10 12.73
CA GLY A 473 23.97 2.75 12.69
C GLY A 473 24.86 2.34 11.52
N TYR A 474 24.29 1.76 10.45
CA TYR A 474 25.07 1.50 9.23
C TYR A 474 25.65 2.81 8.66
N SER A 475 26.92 2.76 8.22
CA SER A 475 27.61 3.91 7.63
C SER A 475 28.67 3.43 6.65
N ASN A 476 28.60 3.91 5.41
CA ASN A 476 29.61 3.69 4.38
C ASN A 476 29.65 4.90 3.45
N ALA A 477 30.80 5.62 3.44
CA ALA A 477 30.96 6.87 2.70
C ALA A 477 30.85 6.69 1.17
N GLU A 478 31.22 5.52 0.61
CA GLU A 478 31.07 5.25 -0.83
C GLU A 478 29.59 5.04 -1.19
N VAL A 479 28.85 4.33 -0.34
CA VAL A 479 27.41 4.13 -0.50
C VAL A 479 26.67 5.47 -0.38
N ASP A 480 27.02 6.28 0.62
CA ASP A 480 26.46 7.62 0.81
C ASP A 480 26.66 8.48 -0.43
N LYS A 481 27.90 8.49 -0.96
CA LYS A 481 28.23 9.24 -2.17
C LYS A 481 27.44 8.77 -3.39
N LEU A 482 27.27 7.47 -3.60
CA LEU A 482 26.46 6.93 -4.70
C LEU A 482 25.00 7.38 -4.60
N ILE A 483 24.43 7.40 -3.40
CA ILE A 483 23.06 7.88 -3.16
C ILE A 483 22.97 9.38 -3.47
N GLU A 484 23.92 10.18 -2.98
CA GLU A 484 23.95 11.62 -3.19
C GLU A 484 24.17 11.98 -4.67
N ASP A 485 25.15 11.36 -5.32
CA ASP A 485 25.45 11.57 -6.75
C ASP A 485 24.25 11.20 -7.64
N GLY A 486 23.61 10.06 -7.37
CA GLY A 486 22.44 9.63 -8.12
C GLY A 486 21.25 10.58 -7.96
N ARG A 487 21.13 11.23 -6.82
CA ARG A 487 20.07 12.25 -6.55
C ARG A 487 20.41 13.63 -7.11
N ALA A 488 21.67 13.88 -7.41
CA ALA A 488 22.14 15.19 -7.93
C ALA A 488 22.01 15.33 -9.44
N VAL A 489 21.62 14.28 -10.17
CA VAL A 489 21.51 14.30 -11.63
C VAL A 489 20.04 14.23 -12.06
N MET A 490 19.65 15.09 -13.02
CA MET A 490 18.29 15.09 -13.57
C MET A 490 18.01 13.93 -14.55
N ASP A 491 19.05 13.24 -14.98
CA ASP A 491 18.96 12.02 -15.81
C ASP A 491 18.63 10.82 -14.91
N ILE A 492 17.36 10.40 -14.90
CA ILE A 492 16.84 9.33 -14.03
C ILE A 492 17.60 8.02 -14.28
N ALA A 493 17.94 7.69 -15.53
CA ALA A 493 18.63 6.42 -15.83
C ALA A 493 20.05 6.38 -15.25
N LYS A 494 20.79 7.51 -15.29
CA LYS A 494 22.11 7.60 -14.63
C LYS A 494 21.97 7.53 -13.12
N GLY A 495 20.97 8.18 -12.55
CA GLY A 495 20.67 8.11 -11.12
C GLY A 495 20.36 6.69 -10.69
N GLU A 496 19.53 5.97 -11.44
CA GLU A 496 19.15 4.59 -11.15
C GLU A 496 20.35 3.64 -11.10
N ALA A 497 21.30 3.76 -12.04
CA ALA A 497 22.52 2.95 -12.04
C ALA A 497 23.34 3.15 -10.75
N ALA A 498 23.43 4.38 -10.22
CA ALA A 498 24.09 4.65 -8.96
C ALA A 498 23.32 4.04 -7.77
N PHE A 499 21.99 4.07 -7.77
CA PHE A 499 21.18 3.46 -6.72
C PHE A 499 21.26 1.93 -6.73
N ILE A 500 21.27 1.29 -7.90
CA ILE A 500 21.50 -0.16 -8.03
C ILE A 500 22.84 -0.52 -7.41
N LYS A 501 23.92 0.20 -7.75
CA LYS A 501 25.25 -0.03 -7.17
C LYS A 501 25.25 0.19 -5.65
N ALA A 502 24.61 1.24 -5.14
CA ALA A 502 24.48 1.51 -3.71
C ALA A 502 23.72 0.38 -2.99
N THR A 503 22.65 -0.14 -3.62
CA THR A 503 21.89 -1.29 -3.11
C THR A 503 22.78 -2.53 -3.04
N GLU A 504 23.51 -2.86 -4.12
CA GLU A 504 24.42 -4.02 -4.15
C GLU A 504 25.49 -3.97 -3.06
N MET A 505 26.13 -2.81 -2.89
CA MET A 505 27.17 -2.64 -1.88
C MET A 505 26.59 -2.77 -0.47
N SER A 506 25.52 -2.05 -0.16
CA SER A 506 24.92 -2.05 1.18
C SER A 506 24.33 -3.41 1.57
N MET A 507 23.73 -4.15 0.62
CA MET A 507 23.19 -5.49 0.89
C MET A 507 24.30 -6.51 1.10
N ARG A 508 25.41 -6.44 0.35
CA ARG A 508 26.58 -7.30 0.57
C ARG A 508 27.30 -7.02 1.89
N GLU A 509 27.14 -5.82 2.44
CA GLU A 509 27.62 -5.45 3.78
C GLU A 509 26.60 -5.74 4.89
N TYR A 510 25.45 -6.31 4.53
CA TYR A 510 24.35 -6.60 5.47
C TYR A 510 23.90 -5.35 6.24
N ALA A 511 23.79 -4.23 5.54
CA ALA A 511 23.24 -3.00 6.11
C ALA A 511 21.85 -3.22 6.74
N LEU A 512 21.10 -4.16 6.20
CA LEU A 512 19.94 -4.84 6.80
C LEU A 512 19.86 -6.26 6.24
N VAL A 513 19.07 -7.12 6.87
CA VAL A 513 18.87 -8.51 6.41
C VAL A 513 17.45 -8.65 5.86
N PRO A 514 17.26 -8.65 4.52
CA PRO A 514 15.98 -8.91 3.89
C PRO A 514 15.46 -10.31 4.24
N ILE A 515 14.15 -10.44 4.49
CA ILE A 515 13.51 -11.73 4.78
C ILE A 515 12.67 -12.15 3.57
N HIS A 516 11.60 -11.41 3.29
CA HIS A 516 10.73 -11.70 2.15
C HIS A 516 9.94 -10.45 1.72
N HIS A 517 9.46 -10.48 0.48
CA HIS A 517 8.37 -9.62 0.04
C HIS A 517 7.03 -10.28 0.35
N GLU A 518 6.05 -9.53 0.88
CA GLU A 518 4.68 -10.04 1.05
C GLU A 518 3.98 -10.21 -0.31
N LEU A 519 3.16 -11.24 -0.46
CA LEU A 519 2.23 -11.34 -1.58
C LEU A 519 0.91 -10.64 -1.20
N ALA A 520 0.48 -9.75 -2.07
CA ALA A 520 -0.88 -9.24 -2.05
C ALA A 520 -1.81 -10.24 -2.74
N THR A 521 -3.02 -10.40 -2.21
CA THR A 521 -3.99 -11.38 -2.68
C THR A 521 -5.36 -10.75 -2.85
N TRP A 522 -6.02 -11.12 -3.96
CA TRP A 522 -7.40 -10.72 -4.25
C TRP A 522 -8.19 -11.92 -4.77
N ALA A 523 -9.50 -11.85 -4.70
CA ALA A 523 -10.38 -12.78 -5.35
C ALA A 523 -11.64 -12.09 -5.87
N SER A 524 -12.20 -12.60 -6.96
CA SER A 524 -13.42 -12.08 -7.56
C SER A 524 -14.36 -13.21 -7.97
N SER A 525 -15.63 -12.86 -8.18
CA SER A 525 -16.53 -13.70 -8.97
C SER A 525 -16.03 -13.81 -10.42
N ASP A 526 -16.47 -14.83 -11.16
CA ASP A 526 -16.06 -15.04 -12.55
C ASP A 526 -16.59 -13.97 -13.52
N ALA A 527 -17.54 -13.14 -13.10
CA ALA A 527 -18.03 -12.02 -13.89
C ALA A 527 -17.03 -10.85 -13.96
N VAL A 528 -15.97 -10.89 -13.16
CA VAL A 528 -15.04 -9.78 -12.92
C VAL A 528 -13.61 -10.23 -13.20
N THR A 529 -12.81 -9.34 -13.75
CA THR A 529 -11.35 -9.48 -13.87
C THR A 529 -10.64 -8.30 -13.20
N TYR A 530 -9.38 -8.49 -12.81
CA TYR A 530 -8.60 -7.48 -12.11
C TYR A 530 -7.16 -7.41 -12.62
N GLU A 531 -6.73 -6.22 -12.99
CA GLU A 531 -5.33 -5.93 -13.25
C GLU A 531 -4.66 -5.51 -11.95
N HIS A 532 -3.90 -6.43 -11.37
CA HIS A 532 -3.19 -6.21 -10.10
C HIS A 532 -1.77 -5.72 -10.32
N GLY A 533 -1.21 -5.08 -9.31
CA GLY A 533 0.11 -4.45 -9.42
C GLY A 533 1.02 -4.64 -8.21
N ALA A 534 2.06 -3.82 -8.21
CA ALA A 534 3.17 -3.78 -7.25
C ALA A 534 2.79 -3.42 -5.83
N LEU A 535 1.76 -2.62 -5.68
CA LEU A 535 1.29 -2.20 -4.37
C LEU A 535 0.32 -3.22 -3.81
N ASP A 536 0.34 -3.40 -2.50
CA ASP A 536 -0.67 -4.14 -1.75
C ASP A 536 -2.00 -3.35 -1.62
N SER A 537 -2.26 -2.50 -2.60
CA SER A 537 -3.44 -1.62 -2.69
C SER A 537 -4.41 -2.14 -3.74
N THR A 538 -5.69 -1.90 -3.50
CA THR A 538 -6.75 -2.22 -4.46
C THR A 538 -7.13 -0.97 -5.24
N PHE A 539 -6.92 -1.00 -6.56
CA PHE A 539 -7.35 0.05 -7.48
C PHE A 539 -8.65 -0.37 -8.15
N ILE A 540 -9.77 0.20 -7.71
CA ILE A 540 -11.11 -0.21 -8.14
C ILE A 540 -11.35 0.04 -9.62
N HIS A 541 -10.77 1.11 -10.17
CA HIS A 541 -10.83 1.40 -11.61
C HIS A 541 -10.12 0.36 -12.50
N ASN A 542 -9.32 -0.54 -11.91
CA ASN A 542 -8.72 -1.70 -12.59
C ASN A 542 -9.59 -2.97 -12.51
N ILE A 543 -10.73 -2.93 -11.82
CA ILE A 543 -11.68 -4.03 -11.77
C ILE A 543 -12.60 -3.90 -12.98
N ARG A 544 -12.59 -4.89 -13.87
CA ARG A 544 -13.31 -4.87 -15.14
C ARG A 544 -14.37 -5.96 -15.20
N ALA A 545 -15.44 -5.72 -15.96
CA ALA A 545 -16.37 -6.77 -16.35
C ALA A 545 -15.69 -7.73 -17.33
N LYS A 546 -16.04 -9.02 -17.25
CA LYS A 546 -15.55 -10.05 -18.20
C LYS A 546 -16.41 -10.10 -19.46
#